data_ffe1eeb0d8a0df0cdcb13683bda40f6b
#
_entry.id   ffe1eeb0d8a0df0cdcb13683bda40f6b
#
_cell.length_a   1.000
_cell.length_b   1.000
_cell.length_c   1.000
_cell.angle_alpha   90.00
_cell.angle_beta   90.00
_cell.angle_gamma   90.00
#
_symmetry.space_group_name_H-M   'P 1'
#
loop_
_entity.id
_entity.type
_entity.pdbx_description
1 polymer ?
#
loop_
_entity_poly.entity_id
_entity_poly.type
_entity_poly.pdbx_seq_one_letter_code
_entity_poly.pdbx_strand_id
1 'polypeptide(L)'
;MLSIYYIFITIFSFILLKFCEYKKIFLDYKIEKHKRYVSKKTNFSIGGIIIYIFFLLLFIFESYFDLNFFICISIIFLIGFCSDVKILKNASLRLLLQTIILFCFLFYTDFKIPLSNIKIIDIFLNNYFFNKFFTIFCLLILINGNNFVDGINTLLLLNNFIISLFLIYFFSDRIHQPEIIFNYTAIIFILLCFNLRGRIILGDAGSYLLGIFLGIFLIEFSRHNLFLSPFFVISLIWYPCFELLFSIVRRLIVKKKAYMPDTKHLHQILFQFFFKKNNNVALSHFYVSLMINGYCSISLALNYTAGYKTSVILFFLLLNIFVYLILYKKLTKRVF
;
A
#
# COMPACT_ATOMS: atom_id res chain seq x y z
N MET A 1 -16.76 10.99 20.54
CA MET A 1 -15.56 11.75 20.12
C MET A 1 -15.11 11.41 18.70
N LEU A 2 -15.00 10.15 18.29
CA LEU A 2 -14.53 9.75 16.96
C LEU A 2 -15.24 10.41 15.76
N SER A 3 -16.55 10.63 15.83
CA SER A 3 -17.31 11.32 14.78
C SER A 3 -16.82 12.76 14.53
N ILE A 4 -16.31 13.43 15.56
CA ILE A 4 -15.77 14.80 15.46
C ILE A 4 -14.48 14.79 14.64
N TYR A 5 -13.60 13.80 14.83
CA TYR A 5 -12.35 13.68 14.05
C TYR A 5 -12.64 13.46 12.55
N TYR A 6 -13.65 12.65 12.21
CA TYR A 6 -14.00 12.42 10.80
C TYR A 6 -14.58 13.66 10.13
N ILE A 7 -15.42 14.41 10.86
CA ILE A 7 -15.94 15.70 10.37
C ILE A 7 -14.79 16.69 10.20
N PHE A 8 -13.94 16.83 11.23
CA PHE A 8 -12.78 17.71 11.19
C PHE A 8 -11.87 17.39 10.00
N ILE A 9 -11.47 16.12 9.83
CA ILE A 9 -10.55 15.74 8.77
C ILE A 9 -11.16 15.92 7.38
N THR A 10 -12.48 15.72 7.24
CA THR A 10 -13.19 15.94 5.97
C THR A 10 -13.20 17.44 5.62
N ILE A 11 -13.52 18.30 6.58
CA ILE A 11 -13.48 19.75 6.41
C ILE A 11 -12.05 20.23 6.15
N PHE A 12 -11.09 19.74 6.92
CA PHE A 12 -9.67 20.04 6.74
C PHE A 12 -9.18 19.65 5.34
N SER A 13 -9.54 18.47 4.85
CA SER A 13 -9.18 17.99 3.51
C SER A 13 -9.74 18.92 2.42
N PHE A 14 -10.97 19.40 2.61
CA PHE A 14 -11.60 20.34 1.67
C PHE A 14 -10.90 21.70 1.70
N ILE A 15 -10.63 22.24 2.90
CA ILE A 15 -9.94 23.54 3.07
C ILE A 15 -8.53 23.46 2.49
N LEU A 16 -7.79 22.41 2.81
CA LEU A 16 -6.43 22.20 2.30
C LEU A 16 -6.41 22.10 0.76
N LEU A 17 -7.37 21.39 0.18
CA LEU A 17 -7.52 21.31 -1.27
C LEU A 17 -7.75 22.70 -1.87
N LYS A 18 -8.67 23.49 -1.32
CA LYS A 18 -8.96 24.86 -1.79
C LYS A 18 -7.78 25.79 -1.64
N PHE A 19 -7.03 25.68 -0.54
CA PHE A 19 -5.82 26.44 -0.33
C PHE A 19 -4.73 26.08 -1.39
N CYS A 20 -4.54 24.80 -1.65
CA CYS A 20 -3.61 24.32 -2.68
C CYS A 20 -4.03 24.75 -4.10
N GLU A 21 -5.34 24.73 -4.40
CA GLU A 21 -5.89 25.28 -5.66
C GLU A 21 -5.57 26.76 -5.82
N TYR A 22 -5.79 27.56 -4.76
CA TYR A 22 -5.53 29.00 -4.76
C TYR A 22 -4.03 29.34 -4.90
N LYS A 23 -3.18 28.68 -4.11
CA LYS A 23 -1.72 28.93 -4.10
C LYS A 23 -0.98 28.20 -5.22
N LYS A 24 -1.63 27.28 -5.95
CA LYS A 24 -1.01 26.42 -6.98
C LYS A 24 0.19 25.63 -6.47
N ILE A 25 0.17 25.19 -5.20
CA ILE A 25 1.19 24.38 -4.56
C ILE A 25 0.80 22.91 -4.54
N PHE A 26 1.79 22.00 -4.36
CA PHE A 26 1.58 20.54 -4.38
C PHE A 26 0.93 19.99 -5.67
N LEU A 27 1.08 20.73 -6.76
CA LEU A 27 0.63 20.28 -8.07
C LEU A 27 1.52 19.14 -8.56
N ASP A 28 0.91 18.02 -8.89
CA ASP A 28 1.61 16.94 -9.59
C ASP A 28 1.77 17.34 -11.06
N TYR A 29 2.93 17.93 -11.38
CA TYR A 29 3.26 18.30 -12.75
C TYR A 29 3.59 17.04 -13.56
N LYS A 30 2.93 16.87 -14.70
CA LYS A 30 3.07 15.77 -15.70
C LYS A 30 4.48 15.59 -16.30
N ILE A 31 5.54 16.04 -15.65
CA ILE A 31 6.88 16.10 -16.25
C ILE A 31 7.54 14.72 -16.35
N GLU A 32 7.12 13.74 -15.55
CA GLU A 32 7.72 12.42 -15.56
C GLU A 32 6.99 11.47 -16.53
N LYS A 33 7.74 10.85 -17.46
CA LYS A 33 7.20 9.96 -18.51
C LYS A 33 6.28 8.84 -18.01
N HIS A 34 6.45 8.37 -16.78
CA HIS A 34 5.64 7.32 -16.16
C HIS A 34 4.32 7.81 -15.55
N LYS A 35 4.18 9.12 -15.29
CA LYS A 35 2.93 9.75 -14.82
C LYS A 35 2.03 10.30 -15.95
N ARG A 36 2.31 9.96 -17.21
CA ARG A 36 1.55 10.44 -18.40
C ARG A 36 0.06 10.06 -18.41
N TYR A 37 -0.32 9.11 -17.58
CA TYR A 37 -1.68 8.55 -17.55
C TYR A 37 -2.60 9.23 -16.53
N VAL A 38 -2.11 10.19 -15.77
CA VAL A 38 -2.92 10.98 -14.85
C VAL A 38 -3.76 12.00 -15.63
N SER A 39 -4.99 12.26 -15.18
CA SER A 39 -5.97 13.12 -15.86
C SER A 39 -5.40 14.50 -16.23
N LYS A 40 -6.01 15.17 -17.25
CA LYS A 40 -5.66 16.56 -17.60
C LYS A 40 -5.99 17.57 -16.51
N LYS A 41 -6.70 17.17 -15.44
CA LYS A 41 -7.01 18.01 -14.29
C LYS A 41 -5.79 18.16 -13.38
N THR A 42 -5.66 19.29 -12.73
CA THR A 42 -4.65 19.54 -11.69
C THR A 42 -4.94 18.64 -10.50
N ASN A 43 -4.07 17.68 -10.24
CA ASN A 43 -4.15 16.80 -9.09
C ASN A 43 -3.18 17.32 -8.02
N PHE A 44 -3.57 17.18 -6.76
CA PHE A 44 -2.76 17.64 -5.63
C PHE A 44 -2.27 16.45 -4.81
N SER A 45 -0.94 16.39 -4.61
CA SER A 45 -0.27 15.34 -3.80
C SER A 45 -0.33 15.72 -2.31
N ILE A 46 -1.54 15.72 -1.74
CA ILE A 46 -1.80 16.10 -0.34
C ILE A 46 -2.39 14.96 0.50
N GLY A 47 -2.68 13.82 -0.12
CA GLY A 47 -3.29 12.69 0.59
C GLY A 47 -2.43 12.20 1.76
N GLY A 48 -1.12 12.17 1.60
CA GLY A 48 -0.19 11.82 2.67
C GLY A 48 -0.23 12.79 3.86
N ILE A 49 -0.37 14.09 3.60
CA ILE A 49 -0.51 15.10 4.66
C ILE A 49 -1.80 14.86 5.46
N ILE A 50 -2.89 14.57 4.78
CA ILE A 50 -4.19 14.32 5.43
C ILE A 50 -4.12 13.06 6.31
N ILE A 51 -3.53 11.97 5.82
CA ILE A 51 -3.34 10.73 6.61
C ILE A 51 -2.46 11.00 7.83
N TYR A 52 -1.35 11.73 7.64
CA TYR A 52 -0.43 12.01 8.73
C TYR A 52 -1.08 12.86 9.84
N ILE A 53 -1.81 13.91 9.49
CA ILE A 53 -2.54 14.73 10.46
C ILE A 53 -3.58 13.89 11.20
N PHE A 54 -4.28 12.99 10.51
CA PHE A 54 -5.22 12.08 11.14
C PHE A 54 -4.52 11.15 12.16
N PHE A 55 -3.40 10.55 11.79
CA PHE A 55 -2.62 9.72 12.73
C PHE A 55 -2.06 10.52 13.90
N LEU A 56 -1.65 11.76 13.68
CA LEU A 56 -1.23 12.67 14.75
C LEU A 56 -2.36 12.94 15.74
N LEU A 57 -3.59 13.17 15.26
CA LEU A 57 -4.76 13.34 16.13
C LEU A 57 -5.05 12.08 16.96
N LEU A 58 -4.99 10.90 16.33
CA LEU A 58 -5.17 9.63 17.03
C LEU A 58 -4.08 9.38 18.07
N PHE A 59 -2.84 9.79 17.81
CA PHE A 59 -1.74 9.67 18.76
C PHE A 59 -1.93 10.60 19.96
N ILE A 60 -2.30 11.86 19.74
CA ILE A 60 -2.42 12.87 20.81
C ILE A 60 -3.64 12.61 21.70
N PHE A 61 -4.79 12.29 21.11
CA PHE A 61 -6.06 12.28 21.83
C PHE A 61 -6.55 10.89 22.24
N GLU A 62 -6.18 9.85 21.50
CA GLU A 62 -6.69 8.50 21.75
C GLU A 62 -5.60 7.53 22.25
N SER A 63 -4.33 7.93 22.19
CA SER A 63 -3.17 7.11 22.61
C SER A 63 -3.14 5.70 21.96
N TYR A 64 -3.65 5.57 20.74
CA TYR A 64 -3.68 4.30 20.02
C TYR A 64 -2.31 3.81 19.56
N PHE A 65 -1.34 4.71 19.50
CA PHE A 65 0.01 4.39 19.04
C PHE A 65 1.02 4.62 20.17
N ASP A 66 1.92 3.68 20.35
CA ASP A 66 3.10 3.92 21.19
C ASP A 66 4.06 4.94 20.52
N LEU A 67 4.85 5.61 21.34
CA LEU A 67 5.74 6.68 20.87
C LEU A 67 6.73 6.19 19.80
N ASN A 68 7.27 4.98 19.94
CA ASN A 68 8.25 4.43 19.01
C ASN A 68 7.63 4.21 17.62
N PHE A 69 6.42 3.68 17.58
CA PHE A 69 5.69 3.50 16.34
C PHE A 69 5.35 4.84 15.71
N PHE A 70 4.88 5.81 16.51
CA PHE A 70 4.55 7.14 16.00
C PHE A 70 5.77 7.87 15.42
N ILE A 71 6.94 7.76 16.06
CA ILE A 71 8.21 8.29 15.52
C ILE A 71 8.55 7.61 14.19
N CYS A 72 8.42 6.28 14.10
CA CYS A 72 8.70 5.54 12.88
C CYS A 72 7.82 6.02 11.71
N ILE A 73 6.50 6.09 11.89
CA ILE A 73 5.60 6.59 10.83
C ILE A 73 5.87 8.05 10.48
N SER A 74 6.22 8.89 11.46
CA SER A 74 6.54 10.31 11.22
C SER A 74 7.76 10.47 10.32
N ILE A 75 8.81 9.70 10.54
CA ILE A 75 10.02 9.76 9.71
C ILE A 75 9.74 9.16 8.31
N ILE A 76 9.00 8.05 8.21
CA ILE A 76 8.58 7.49 6.92
C ILE A 76 7.72 8.49 6.13
N PHE A 77 6.81 9.20 6.82
CA PHE A 77 6.06 10.31 6.21
C PHE A 77 7.00 11.40 5.66
N LEU A 78 7.96 11.86 6.46
CA LEU A 78 8.91 12.90 6.06
C LEU A 78 9.74 12.48 4.84
N ILE A 79 10.19 11.22 4.76
CA ILE A 79 10.90 10.69 3.59
C ILE A 79 10.01 10.78 2.34
N GLY A 80 8.76 10.36 2.43
CA GLY A 80 7.79 10.44 1.34
C GLY A 80 7.46 11.88 0.96
N PHE A 81 7.23 12.75 1.95
CA PHE A 81 6.95 14.17 1.74
C PHE A 81 8.11 14.91 1.05
N CYS A 82 9.35 14.66 1.49
CA CYS A 82 10.53 15.20 0.82
C CYS A 82 10.68 14.69 -0.61
N SER A 83 10.18 13.49 -0.92
CA SER A 83 10.10 13.00 -2.30
C SER A 83 9.04 13.76 -3.10
N ASP A 84 7.84 13.94 -2.56
CA ASP A 84 6.74 14.66 -3.22
C ASP A 84 7.10 16.12 -3.55
N VAL A 85 7.80 16.79 -2.65
CA VAL A 85 8.33 18.16 -2.89
C VAL A 85 9.65 18.18 -3.66
N LYS A 86 10.11 17.02 -4.18
CA LYS A 86 11.31 16.87 -5.02
C LYS A 86 12.64 17.20 -4.34
N ILE A 87 12.73 17.21 -3.02
CA ILE A 87 13.97 17.33 -2.25
C ILE A 87 14.74 16.00 -2.35
N LEU A 88 14.08 14.86 -2.09
CA LEU A 88 14.66 13.51 -2.16
C LEU A 88 14.33 12.84 -3.51
N LYS A 89 15.04 13.23 -4.58
CA LYS A 89 14.82 12.67 -5.93
C LYS A 89 15.37 11.26 -6.11
N ASN A 90 16.41 10.89 -5.36
CA ASN A 90 17.11 9.62 -5.55
C ASN A 90 16.34 8.47 -4.84
N ALA A 91 15.82 7.52 -5.64
CA ALA A 91 15.08 6.36 -5.15
C ALA A 91 15.92 5.45 -4.24
N SER A 92 17.23 5.29 -4.54
CA SER A 92 18.12 4.48 -3.69
C SER A 92 18.34 5.12 -2.33
N LEU A 93 18.45 6.46 -2.25
CA LEU A 93 18.56 7.17 -0.98
C LEU A 93 17.28 7.03 -0.14
N ARG A 94 16.10 7.12 -0.77
CA ARG A 94 14.82 6.89 -0.07
C ARG A 94 14.75 5.49 0.51
N LEU A 95 15.11 4.47 -0.28
CA LEU A 95 15.15 3.09 0.19
C LEU A 95 16.13 2.89 1.34
N LEU A 96 17.32 3.50 1.27
CA LEU A 96 18.32 3.46 2.34
C LEU A 96 17.78 4.07 3.64
N LEU A 97 17.17 5.27 3.57
CA LEU A 97 16.60 5.95 4.72
C LEU A 97 15.44 5.14 5.33
N GLN A 98 14.54 4.57 4.51
CA GLN A 98 13.50 3.65 4.97
C GLN A 98 14.10 2.43 5.69
N THR A 99 15.17 1.85 5.15
CA THR A 99 15.85 0.70 5.76
C THR A 99 16.43 1.07 7.12
N ILE A 100 17.10 2.22 7.26
CA ILE A 100 17.69 2.67 8.51
C ILE A 100 16.62 2.88 9.57
N ILE A 101 15.50 3.56 9.25
CA ILE A 101 14.46 3.81 10.24
C ILE A 101 13.74 2.53 10.68
N LEU A 102 13.47 1.61 9.75
CA LEU A 102 12.89 0.31 10.09
C LEU A 102 13.87 -0.53 10.93
N PHE A 103 15.16 -0.47 10.64
CA PHE A 103 16.18 -1.12 11.47
C PHE A 103 16.14 -0.56 12.89
N CYS A 104 16.22 0.75 13.08
CA CYS A 104 16.13 1.37 14.39
C CYS A 104 14.84 0.99 15.12
N PHE A 105 13.69 1.09 14.47
CA PHE A 105 12.39 0.74 15.05
C PHE A 105 12.33 -0.73 15.49
N LEU A 106 12.67 -1.67 14.61
CA LEU A 106 12.53 -3.10 14.89
C LEU A 106 13.55 -3.59 15.92
N PHE A 107 14.77 -3.04 15.96
CA PHE A 107 15.75 -3.43 16.97
C PHE A 107 15.51 -2.79 18.34
N TYR A 108 14.80 -1.66 18.38
CA TYR A 108 14.36 -1.04 19.63
C TYR A 108 13.07 -1.67 20.20
N THR A 109 12.27 -2.33 19.35
CA THR A 109 11.02 -3.00 19.74
C THR A 109 11.13 -4.51 19.54
N ASP A 110 10.33 -5.30 20.29
CA ASP A 110 10.25 -6.76 20.09
C ASP A 110 9.36 -7.18 18.92
N PHE A 111 9.22 -6.32 17.94
CA PHE A 111 8.40 -6.58 16.77
C PHE A 111 9.09 -7.58 15.83
N LYS A 112 8.40 -8.67 15.50
CA LYS A 112 8.91 -9.73 14.61
C LYS A 112 7.77 -10.50 13.96
N ILE A 113 8.03 -11.09 12.80
CA ILE A 113 7.08 -11.96 12.09
C ILE A 113 6.94 -13.28 12.89
N PRO A 114 5.71 -13.79 13.11
CA PRO A 114 5.47 -15.09 13.72
C PRO A 114 5.94 -16.24 12.83
N LEU A 115 6.02 -17.44 13.39
CA LEU A 115 6.43 -18.64 12.67
C LEU A 115 5.46 -18.96 11.51
N SER A 116 6.01 -19.51 10.43
CA SER A 116 5.30 -19.75 9.18
C SER A 116 4.48 -21.03 9.13
N ASN A 117 4.67 -21.92 10.13
CA ASN A 117 4.18 -23.31 10.13
C ASN A 117 4.80 -24.20 9.03
N ILE A 118 5.93 -23.77 8.49
CA ILE A 118 6.76 -24.55 7.56
C ILE A 118 8.14 -24.76 8.20
N LYS A 119 8.47 -25.99 8.59
CA LYS A 119 9.68 -26.33 9.36
C LYS A 119 10.97 -25.69 8.83
N ILE A 120 11.17 -25.73 7.50
CA ILE A 120 12.38 -25.18 6.87
C ILE A 120 12.45 -23.65 7.07
N ILE A 121 11.36 -22.95 6.89
CA ILE A 121 11.29 -21.48 7.05
C ILE A 121 11.44 -21.13 8.53
N ASP A 122 10.83 -21.91 9.41
CA ASP A 122 10.79 -21.65 10.85
C ASP A 122 12.18 -21.83 11.50
N ILE A 123 13.06 -22.67 10.95
CA ILE A 123 14.46 -22.75 11.37
C ILE A 123 15.14 -21.38 11.24
N PHE A 124 14.91 -20.68 10.14
CA PHE A 124 15.46 -19.34 9.93
C PHE A 124 14.72 -18.28 10.76
N LEU A 125 13.38 -18.34 10.83
CA LEU A 125 12.58 -17.36 11.58
C LEU A 125 12.81 -17.43 13.10
N ASN A 126 13.23 -18.58 13.62
CA ASN A 126 13.62 -18.71 15.03
C ASN A 126 14.94 -17.96 15.35
N ASN A 127 15.79 -17.72 14.35
CA ASN A 127 16.95 -16.87 14.57
C ASN A 127 16.52 -15.41 14.70
N TYR A 128 16.85 -14.77 15.82
CA TYR A 128 16.46 -13.40 16.14
C TYR A 128 16.88 -12.39 15.08
N PHE A 129 18.13 -12.41 14.67
CA PHE A 129 18.64 -11.47 13.67
C PHE A 129 18.02 -11.70 12.31
N PHE A 130 17.94 -12.96 11.87
CA PHE A 130 17.29 -13.28 10.60
C PHE A 130 15.84 -12.79 10.56
N ASN A 131 15.05 -13.04 11.63
CA ASN A 131 13.66 -12.61 11.69
C ASN A 131 13.54 -11.09 11.60
N LYS A 132 14.38 -10.32 12.31
CA LYS A 132 14.40 -8.85 12.24
C LYS A 132 14.70 -8.35 10.81
N PHE A 133 15.76 -8.86 10.18
CA PHE A 133 16.10 -8.49 8.80
C PHE A 133 15.02 -8.89 7.79
N PHE A 134 14.44 -10.06 7.98
CA PHE A 134 13.33 -10.52 7.13
C PHE A 134 12.08 -9.64 7.31
N THR A 135 11.78 -9.22 8.53
CA THR A 135 10.69 -8.29 8.82
C THR A 135 10.92 -6.93 8.14
N ILE A 136 12.15 -6.38 8.20
CA ILE A 136 12.53 -5.15 7.48
C ILE A 136 12.27 -5.34 5.97
N PHE A 137 12.74 -6.44 5.41
CA PHE A 137 12.57 -6.76 3.99
C PHE A 137 11.11 -6.80 3.58
N CYS A 138 10.24 -7.48 4.35
CA CYS A 138 8.80 -7.55 4.09
C CYS A 138 8.13 -6.17 4.16
N LEU A 139 8.46 -5.35 5.16
CA LEU A 139 7.93 -4.00 5.29
C LEU A 139 8.38 -3.09 4.14
N LEU A 140 9.65 -3.17 3.72
CA LEU A 140 10.16 -2.43 2.57
C LEU A 140 9.45 -2.81 1.27
N ILE A 141 9.17 -4.11 1.08
CA ILE A 141 8.40 -4.59 -0.08
C ILE A 141 7.00 -3.97 -0.07
N LEU A 142 6.32 -3.95 1.07
CA LEU A 142 4.97 -3.41 1.14
C LEU A 142 4.93 -1.89 0.98
N ILE A 143 5.83 -1.16 1.64
CA ILE A 143 5.94 0.31 1.53
C ILE A 143 6.15 0.72 0.06
N ASN A 144 7.13 0.10 -0.60
CA ASN A 144 7.47 0.46 -1.97
C ASN A 144 6.51 -0.17 -2.99
N GLY A 145 5.91 -1.32 -2.69
CA GLY A 145 4.85 -1.94 -3.48
C GLY A 145 3.60 -1.07 -3.54
N ASN A 146 3.18 -0.54 -2.40
CA ASN A 146 2.08 0.43 -2.34
C ASN A 146 2.37 1.68 -3.18
N ASN A 147 3.59 2.20 -3.12
CA ASN A 147 3.98 3.34 -3.94
C ASN A 147 3.94 3.04 -5.45
N PHE A 148 4.29 1.82 -5.87
CA PHE A 148 4.18 1.41 -7.27
C PHE A 148 2.74 1.34 -7.74
N VAL A 149 1.83 0.87 -6.89
CA VAL A 149 0.40 0.71 -7.20
C VAL A 149 -0.35 2.05 -7.21
N ASP A 150 0.15 3.07 -6.50
CA ASP A 150 -0.47 4.42 -6.45
C ASP A 150 -0.46 5.19 -7.79
N GLY A 151 0.07 4.59 -8.86
CA GLY A 151 0.05 5.21 -10.20
C GLY A 151 -1.33 5.26 -10.89
N ILE A 152 -2.35 4.61 -10.36
CA ILE A 152 -3.74 4.56 -10.86
C ILE A 152 -4.68 5.06 -9.77
N ASN A 153 -5.49 6.07 -10.09
CA ASN A 153 -6.48 6.59 -9.15
C ASN A 153 -7.35 5.45 -8.59
N THR A 154 -7.64 5.51 -7.31
CA THR A 154 -8.45 4.56 -6.54
C THR A 154 -7.86 3.17 -6.34
N LEU A 155 -6.87 2.74 -7.12
CA LEU A 155 -6.38 1.37 -7.06
C LEU A 155 -5.82 1.01 -5.68
N LEU A 156 -4.89 1.80 -5.16
CA LEU A 156 -4.28 1.56 -3.85
C LEU A 156 -5.27 1.78 -2.70
N LEU A 157 -6.02 2.90 -2.75
CA LEU A 157 -6.99 3.23 -1.69
C LEU A 157 -8.10 2.18 -1.60
N LEU A 158 -8.65 1.74 -2.74
CA LEU A 158 -9.68 0.70 -2.77
C LEU A 158 -9.13 -0.65 -2.30
N ASN A 159 -7.88 -0.98 -2.64
CA ASN A 159 -7.23 -2.20 -2.16
C ASN A 159 -7.13 -2.21 -0.62
N ASN A 160 -6.59 -1.13 -0.04
CA ASN A 160 -6.49 -0.99 1.42
C ASN A 160 -7.86 -0.96 2.10
N PHE A 161 -8.86 -0.30 1.48
CA PHE A 161 -10.24 -0.27 1.98
C PHE A 161 -10.87 -1.67 2.03
N ILE A 162 -10.72 -2.46 0.97
CA ILE A 162 -11.23 -3.84 0.92
C ILE A 162 -10.56 -4.71 1.98
N ILE A 163 -9.23 -4.62 2.12
CA ILE A 163 -8.48 -5.38 3.13
C ILE A 163 -8.99 -5.02 4.53
N SER A 164 -9.12 -3.74 4.85
CA SER A 164 -9.56 -3.30 6.16
C SER A 164 -11.02 -3.67 6.45
N LEU A 165 -11.92 -3.54 5.48
CA LEU A 165 -13.31 -4.01 5.62
C LEU A 165 -13.39 -5.53 5.82
N PHE A 166 -12.58 -6.28 5.09
CA PHE A 166 -12.52 -7.73 5.25
C PHE A 166 -12.08 -8.12 6.67
N LEU A 167 -11.05 -7.46 7.19
CA LEU A 167 -10.57 -7.69 8.56
C LEU A 167 -11.62 -7.31 9.61
N ILE A 168 -12.29 -6.18 9.43
CA ILE A 168 -13.38 -5.74 10.32
C ILE A 168 -14.52 -6.76 10.30
N TYR A 169 -14.99 -7.18 9.14
CA TYR A 169 -16.16 -8.03 9.03
C TYR A 169 -15.93 -9.44 9.56
N PHE A 170 -14.76 -10.03 9.28
CA PHE A 170 -14.50 -11.43 9.63
C PHE A 170 -13.67 -11.64 10.90
N PHE A 171 -13.00 -10.58 11.39
CA PHE A 171 -12.02 -10.71 12.48
C PHE A 171 -12.10 -9.61 13.54
N SER A 172 -13.17 -8.80 13.59
CA SER A 172 -13.30 -7.73 14.60
C SER A 172 -13.03 -8.21 16.02
N ASP A 173 -13.62 -9.36 16.41
CA ASP A 173 -13.50 -9.93 17.76
C ASP A 173 -12.09 -10.50 18.04
N ARG A 174 -11.22 -10.56 17.04
CA ARG A 174 -9.86 -11.12 17.11
C ARG A 174 -8.76 -10.10 16.90
N ILE A 175 -9.14 -8.84 16.72
CA ILE A 175 -8.22 -7.71 16.62
C ILE A 175 -8.07 -7.12 18.02
N HIS A 176 -6.84 -7.01 18.50
CA HIS A 176 -6.53 -6.53 19.86
C HIS A 176 -7.08 -5.10 20.11
N GLN A 177 -7.04 -4.23 19.11
CA GLN A 177 -7.58 -2.86 19.16
C GLN A 177 -8.36 -2.59 17.87
N PRO A 178 -9.63 -3.03 17.77
CA PRO A 178 -10.42 -2.91 16.53
C PRO A 178 -10.65 -1.45 16.11
N GLU A 179 -10.65 -0.52 17.07
CA GLU A 179 -10.80 0.91 16.82
C GLU A 179 -9.73 1.45 15.85
N ILE A 180 -8.52 0.92 15.91
CA ILE A 180 -7.41 1.34 15.02
C ILE A 180 -7.75 1.05 13.57
N ILE A 181 -8.24 -0.16 13.26
CA ILE A 181 -8.59 -0.52 11.88
C ILE A 181 -9.89 0.15 11.42
N PHE A 182 -10.84 0.41 12.33
CA PHE A 182 -12.02 1.24 12.02
C PHE A 182 -11.62 2.65 11.62
N ASN A 183 -10.75 3.29 12.40
CA ASN A 183 -10.24 4.63 12.11
C ASN A 183 -9.46 4.67 10.80
N TYR A 184 -8.60 3.67 10.55
CA TYR A 184 -7.89 3.51 9.30
C TYR A 184 -8.84 3.39 8.10
N THR A 185 -9.87 2.57 8.23
CA THR A 185 -10.87 2.38 7.17
C THR A 185 -11.62 3.67 6.87
N ALA A 186 -11.97 4.43 7.90
CA ALA A 186 -12.67 5.69 7.75
C ALA A 186 -11.85 6.75 7.01
N ILE A 187 -10.56 6.92 7.34
CA ILE A 187 -9.70 7.88 6.63
C ILE A 187 -9.49 7.48 5.17
N ILE A 188 -9.32 6.18 4.90
CA ILE A 188 -9.20 5.69 3.54
C ILE A 188 -10.48 5.97 2.74
N PHE A 189 -11.66 5.74 3.33
CA PHE A 189 -12.93 6.02 2.68
C PHE A 189 -13.07 7.50 2.32
N ILE A 190 -12.74 8.41 3.24
CA ILE A 190 -12.75 9.85 2.99
C ILE A 190 -11.84 10.20 1.80
N LEU A 191 -10.60 9.70 1.80
CA LEU A 191 -9.66 9.95 0.73
C LEU A 191 -10.09 9.32 -0.60
N LEU A 192 -10.71 8.13 -0.57
CA LEU A 192 -11.25 7.45 -1.74
C LEU A 192 -12.30 8.31 -2.44
N CYS A 193 -13.19 8.99 -1.68
CA CYS A 193 -14.18 9.91 -2.23
C CYS A 193 -13.57 11.11 -2.98
N PHE A 194 -12.45 11.65 -2.50
CA PHE A 194 -11.73 12.71 -3.19
C PHE A 194 -10.91 12.19 -4.39
N ASN A 195 -10.30 11.03 -4.25
CA ASN A 195 -9.46 10.41 -5.27
C ASN A 195 -10.26 9.90 -6.47
N LEU A 196 -11.48 9.38 -6.27
CA LEU A 196 -12.44 9.04 -7.34
C LEU A 196 -12.68 10.20 -8.30
N ARG A 197 -12.71 11.42 -7.77
CA ARG A 197 -12.87 12.64 -8.58
C ARG A 197 -11.55 13.14 -9.18
N GLY A 198 -10.44 12.47 -8.92
CA GLY A 198 -9.10 12.84 -9.34
C GLY A 198 -8.63 14.19 -8.77
N ARG A 199 -9.10 14.59 -7.58
CA ARG A 199 -8.73 15.87 -6.96
C ARG A 199 -7.54 15.73 -6.04
N ILE A 200 -7.50 14.66 -5.23
CA ILE A 200 -6.43 14.37 -4.27
C ILE A 200 -5.79 13.04 -4.67
N ILE A 201 -4.48 13.03 -4.76
CA ILE A 201 -3.66 11.83 -4.87
C ILE A 201 -2.85 11.64 -3.58
N LEU A 202 -2.45 10.40 -3.31
CA LEU A 202 -1.72 10.06 -2.09
C LEU A 202 -0.30 10.65 -2.08
N GLY A 203 0.39 10.54 -3.21
CA GLY A 203 1.82 10.81 -3.30
C GLY A 203 2.67 9.73 -2.63
N ASP A 204 4.00 9.93 -2.68
CA ASP A 204 4.95 9.02 -2.02
C ASP A 204 4.73 9.02 -0.50
N ALA A 205 4.42 10.18 0.10
CA ALA A 205 4.11 10.30 1.53
C ALA A 205 2.92 9.42 1.93
N GLY A 206 1.81 9.49 1.20
CA GLY A 206 0.60 8.74 1.54
C GLY A 206 0.75 7.24 1.29
N SER A 207 1.35 6.85 0.17
CA SER A 207 1.57 5.44 -0.16
C SER A 207 2.52 4.75 0.82
N TYR A 208 3.58 5.45 1.29
CA TYR A 208 4.49 4.94 2.32
C TYR A 208 3.78 4.80 3.67
N LEU A 209 2.97 5.79 4.08
CA LEU A 209 2.21 5.71 5.32
C LEU A 209 1.22 4.54 5.32
N LEU A 210 0.48 4.33 4.23
CA LEU A 210 -0.42 3.19 4.10
C LEU A 210 0.34 1.86 4.15
N GLY A 211 1.53 1.80 3.53
CA GLY A 211 2.35 0.59 3.51
C GLY A 211 2.89 0.23 4.89
N ILE A 212 3.50 1.17 5.61
CA ILE A 212 4.06 0.91 6.95
C ILE A 212 2.97 0.61 7.97
N PHE A 213 1.88 1.39 7.96
CA PHE A 213 0.77 1.18 8.89
C PHE A 213 0.15 -0.20 8.71
N LEU A 214 -0.27 -0.52 7.47
CA LEU A 214 -0.89 -1.82 7.18
C LEU A 214 0.07 -2.98 7.46
N GLY A 215 1.37 -2.83 7.12
CA GLY A 215 2.37 -3.86 7.36
C GLY A 215 2.54 -4.19 8.84
N ILE A 216 2.70 -3.17 9.69
CA ILE A 216 2.84 -3.36 11.14
C ILE A 216 1.55 -3.89 11.74
N PHE A 217 0.39 -3.34 11.35
CA PHE A 217 -0.91 -3.83 11.79
C PHE A 217 -1.12 -5.32 11.45
N LEU A 218 -0.77 -5.75 10.25
CA LEU A 218 -0.93 -7.14 9.82
C LEU A 218 0.04 -8.10 10.54
N ILE A 219 1.26 -7.67 10.87
CA ILE A 219 2.18 -8.45 11.68
C ILE A 219 1.61 -8.63 13.09
N GLU A 220 1.11 -7.55 13.71
CA GLU A 220 0.48 -7.58 15.04
C GLU A 220 -0.77 -8.47 15.03
N PHE A 221 -1.63 -8.31 14.04
CA PHE A 221 -2.79 -9.18 13.84
C PHE A 221 -2.40 -10.67 13.74
N SER A 222 -1.34 -11.00 13.00
CA SER A 222 -0.85 -12.38 12.88
C SER A 222 -0.27 -12.91 14.19
N ARG A 223 0.40 -12.07 14.99
CA ARG A 223 0.95 -12.45 16.31
C ARG A 223 -0.15 -12.82 17.32
N HIS A 224 -1.26 -12.10 17.29
CA HIS A 224 -2.41 -12.39 18.16
C HIS A 224 -3.31 -13.53 17.65
N ASN A 225 -3.14 -13.94 16.39
CA ASN A 225 -3.95 -14.95 15.73
C ASN A 225 -3.11 -16.12 15.20
N LEU A 226 -2.40 -16.81 16.08
CA LEU A 226 -1.44 -17.89 15.71
C LEU A 226 -2.08 -19.10 15.00
N PHE A 227 -3.42 -19.25 15.04
CA PHE A 227 -4.14 -20.26 14.28
C PHE A 227 -4.18 -19.92 12.76
N LEU A 228 -3.99 -18.64 12.40
CA LEU A 228 -3.89 -18.22 11.01
C LEU A 228 -2.48 -18.48 10.48
N SER A 229 -2.41 -19.07 9.30
CA SER A 229 -1.12 -19.13 8.62
C SER A 229 -0.62 -17.73 8.27
N PRO A 230 0.67 -17.38 8.50
CA PRO A 230 1.23 -16.10 8.02
C PRO A 230 1.07 -15.89 6.51
N PHE A 231 0.95 -16.96 5.72
CA PHE A 231 0.63 -16.86 4.30
C PHE A 231 -0.76 -16.29 4.01
N PHE A 232 -1.68 -16.38 4.98
CA PHE A 232 -2.96 -15.69 4.88
C PHE A 232 -2.74 -14.16 4.86
N VAL A 233 -1.88 -13.64 5.72
CA VAL A 233 -1.49 -12.22 5.72
C VAL A 233 -0.87 -11.82 4.38
N ILE A 234 0.02 -12.66 3.84
CA ILE A 234 0.62 -12.43 2.51
C ILE A 234 -0.47 -12.39 1.43
N SER A 235 -1.51 -13.23 1.55
CA SER A 235 -2.61 -13.25 0.58
C SER A 235 -3.46 -11.98 0.59
N LEU A 236 -3.52 -11.24 1.71
CA LEU A 236 -4.19 -9.94 1.79
C LEU A 236 -3.47 -8.88 0.94
N ILE A 237 -2.15 -8.87 0.98
CA ILE A 237 -1.28 -7.85 0.36
C ILE A 237 -0.51 -8.35 -0.86
N TRP A 238 -0.92 -9.48 -1.44
CA TRP A 238 -0.15 -10.16 -2.49
C TRP A 238 0.10 -9.26 -3.70
N TYR A 239 -0.90 -8.47 -4.13
CA TYR A 239 -0.81 -7.72 -5.38
C TYR A 239 0.27 -6.62 -5.35
N PRO A 240 0.29 -5.67 -4.39
CA PRO A 240 1.34 -4.66 -4.34
C PRO A 240 2.73 -5.27 -4.11
N CYS A 241 2.84 -6.31 -3.29
CA CYS A 241 4.11 -6.98 -3.04
C CYS A 241 4.63 -7.71 -4.27
N PHE A 242 3.77 -8.48 -4.96
CA PHE A 242 4.16 -9.21 -6.15
C PHE A 242 4.47 -8.28 -7.32
N GLU A 243 3.71 -7.21 -7.52
CA GLU A 243 3.97 -6.20 -8.56
C GLU A 243 5.38 -5.60 -8.43
N LEU A 244 5.79 -5.26 -7.20
CA LEU A 244 7.15 -4.77 -6.94
C LEU A 244 8.19 -5.83 -7.26
N LEU A 245 8.07 -7.04 -6.69
CA LEU A 245 9.04 -8.14 -6.86
C LEU A 245 9.17 -8.53 -8.33
N PHE A 246 8.06 -8.72 -9.03
CA PHE A 246 8.05 -9.02 -10.46
C PHE A 246 8.72 -7.93 -11.29
N SER A 247 8.47 -6.66 -10.94
CA SER A 247 9.09 -5.53 -11.62
C SER A 247 10.61 -5.50 -11.45
N ILE A 248 11.11 -5.82 -10.24
CA ILE A 248 12.54 -5.94 -9.96
C ILE A 248 13.15 -7.06 -10.79
N VAL A 249 12.57 -8.27 -10.73
CA VAL A 249 13.07 -9.44 -11.49
C VAL A 249 13.08 -9.15 -12.99
N ARG A 250 12.01 -8.62 -13.54
CA ARG A 250 11.92 -8.25 -14.95
C ARG A 250 13.02 -7.26 -15.37
N ARG A 251 13.33 -6.25 -14.56
CA ARG A 251 14.39 -5.26 -14.84
C ARG A 251 15.77 -5.92 -14.81
N LEU A 252 16.02 -6.80 -13.86
CA LEU A 252 17.29 -7.55 -13.77
C LEU A 252 17.50 -8.44 -14.99
N ILE A 253 16.46 -9.16 -15.45
CA ILE A 253 16.53 -9.99 -16.68
C ILE A 253 16.92 -9.15 -17.92
N VAL A 254 16.42 -7.92 -18.01
CA VAL A 254 16.71 -7.00 -19.14
C VAL A 254 17.97 -6.16 -18.89
N LYS A 255 18.78 -6.51 -17.88
CA LYS A 255 20.03 -5.80 -17.48
C LYS A 255 19.81 -4.31 -17.19
N LYS A 256 18.64 -3.92 -16.71
CA LYS A 256 18.34 -2.55 -16.23
C LYS A 256 18.53 -2.48 -14.73
N LYS A 257 18.91 -1.29 -14.24
CA LYS A 257 19.01 -1.04 -12.79
C LYS A 257 17.63 -1.15 -12.13
N ALA A 258 17.53 -1.87 -11.00
CA ALA A 258 16.28 -2.16 -10.31
C ALA A 258 15.50 -0.90 -9.89
N TYR A 259 16.19 0.21 -9.60
CA TYR A 259 15.63 1.48 -9.15
C TYR A 259 15.19 2.43 -10.27
N MET A 260 15.42 2.08 -11.57
CA MET A 260 14.99 2.94 -12.67
C MET A 260 13.46 2.96 -12.81
N PRO A 261 12.85 4.12 -13.11
CA PRO A 261 11.43 4.21 -13.41
C PRO A 261 11.03 3.28 -14.56
N ASP A 262 9.87 2.64 -14.42
CA ASP A 262 9.32 1.73 -15.43
C ASP A 262 7.85 2.08 -15.70
N THR A 263 7.39 1.84 -16.92
CA THR A 263 6.01 2.05 -17.37
C THR A 263 5.30 0.73 -17.72
N LYS A 264 5.92 -0.41 -17.36
CA LYS A 264 5.43 -1.75 -17.71
C LYS A 264 4.85 -2.51 -16.52
N HIS A 265 4.22 -1.80 -15.58
CA HIS A 265 3.44 -2.43 -14.51
C HIS A 265 2.11 -2.95 -15.05
N LEU A 266 1.60 -4.07 -14.51
CA LEU A 266 0.36 -4.67 -15.00
C LEU A 266 -0.80 -3.65 -15.02
N HIS A 267 -0.98 -2.89 -13.96
CA HIS A 267 -2.03 -1.86 -13.88
C HIS A 267 -1.85 -0.74 -14.91
N GLN A 268 -0.61 -0.39 -15.27
CA GLN A 268 -0.33 0.60 -16.32
C GLN A 268 -0.61 0.05 -17.72
N ILE A 269 -0.30 -1.22 -17.97
CA ILE A 269 -0.63 -1.90 -19.24
C ILE A 269 -2.14 -2.04 -19.39
N LEU A 270 -2.84 -2.43 -18.32
CA LEU A 270 -4.32 -2.46 -18.28
C LEU A 270 -4.92 -1.07 -18.55
N PHE A 271 -4.34 -0.03 -17.94
CA PHE A 271 -4.80 1.34 -18.22
C PHE A 271 -4.66 1.69 -19.69
N GLN A 272 -3.52 1.41 -20.30
CA GLN A 272 -3.31 1.66 -21.74
C GLN A 272 -4.31 0.89 -22.60
N PHE A 273 -4.58 -0.37 -22.25
CA PHE A 273 -5.57 -1.21 -22.94
C PHE A 273 -6.97 -0.60 -22.89
N PHE A 274 -7.44 -0.20 -21.71
CA PHE A 274 -8.77 0.42 -21.56
C PHE A 274 -8.82 1.81 -22.18
N PHE A 275 -7.75 2.60 -22.06
CA PHE A 275 -7.69 3.93 -22.63
C PHE A 275 -7.74 3.91 -24.18
N LYS A 276 -7.04 2.96 -24.83
CA LYS A 276 -7.13 2.76 -26.27
C LYS A 276 -8.57 2.44 -26.71
N LYS A 277 -9.35 1.75 -25.86
CA LYS A 277 -10.72 1.35 -26.16
C LYS A 277 -11.75 2.46 -25.91
N ASN A 278 -11.60 3.22 -24.82
CA ASN A 278 -12.65 4.13 -24.33
C ASN A 278 -12.31 5.61 -24.52
N ASN A 279 -11.06 5.93 -24.83
CA ASN A 279 -10.50 7.30 -24.92
C ASN A 279 -10.86 8.22 -23.74
N ASN A 280 -11.13 7.64 -22.56
CA ASN A 280 -11.51 8.34 -21.34
C ASN A 280 -10.61 7.92 -20.18
N VAL A 281 -9.85 8.89 -19.64
CA VAL A 281 -8.86 8.66 -18.55
C VAL A 281 -9.55 8.19 -17.28
N ALA A 282 -10.62 8.85 -16.84
CA ALA A 282 -11.29 8.55 -15.58
C ALA A 282 -11.94 7.15 -15.59
N LEU A 283 -12.63 6.81 -16.69
CA LEU A 283 -13.19 5.47 -16.87
C LEU A 283 -12.12 4.39 -16.93
N SER A 284 -10.97 4.67 -17.57
CA SER A 284 -9.86 3.71 -17.62
C SER A 284 -9.26 3.45 -16.25
N HIS A 285 -9.08 4.47 -15.42
CA HIS A 285 -8.67 4.30 -14.03
C HIS A 285 -9.67 3.45 -13.24
N PHE A 286 -10.97 3.75 -13.38
CA PHE A 286 -12.03 3.02 -12.70
C PHE A 286 -12.06 1.53 -13.08
N TYR A 287 -11.99 1.20 -14.37
CA TYR A 287 -11.98 -0.20 -14.83
C TYR A 287 -10.76 -0.97 -14.35
N VAL A 288 -9.56 -0.35 -14.37
CA VAL A 288 -8.35 -0.99 -13.86
C VAL A 288 -8.47 -1.27 -12.35
N SER A 289 -8.92 -0.26 -11.59
CA SER A 289 -9.09 -0.40 -10.14
C SER A 289 -10.14 -1.47 -9.82
N LEU A 290 -11.27 -1.48 -10.49
CA LEU A 290 -12.33 -2.46 -10.30
C LEU A 290 -11.87 -3.89 -10.66
N MET A 291 -11.18 -4.06 -11.78
CA MET A 291 -10.71 -5.37 -12.25
C MET A 291 -9.69 -5.98 -11.30
N ILE A 292 -8.68 -5.21 -10.89
CA ILE A 292 -7.63 -5.71 -10.00
C ILE A 292 -8.17 -5.97 -8.60
N ASN A 293 -8.89 -5.00 -8.01
CA ASN A 293 -9.43 -5.15 -6.67
C ASN A 293 -10.56 -6.19 -6.60
N GLY A 294 -11.38 -6.31 -7.65
CA GLY A 294 -12.38 -7.37 -7.76
C GLY A 294 -11.73 -8.77 -7.76
N TYR A 295 -10.64 -8.94 -8.53
CA TYR A 295 -9.88 -10.19 -8.51
C TYR A 295 -9.24 -10.45 -7.12
N CYS A 296 -8.65 -9.44 -6.49
CA CYS A 296 -8.11 -9.56 -5.14
C CYS A 296 -9.20 -9.96 -4.13
N SER A 297 -10.40 -9.37 -4.21
CA SER A 297 -11.53 -9.72 -3.33
C SER A 297 -11.98 -11.18 -3.48
N ILE A 298 -12.05 -11.67 -4.71
CA ILE A 298 -12.37 -13.10 -4.98
C ILE A 298 -11.30 -14.00 -4.38
N SER A 299 -10.02 -13.66 -4.59
CA SER A 299 -8.90 -14.42 -4.00
C SER A 299 -8.95 -14.45 -2.47
N LEU A 300 -9.30 -13.33 -1.82
CA LEU A 300 -9.47 -13.26 -0.38
C LEU A 300 -10.63 -14.12 0.12
N ALA A 301 -11.78 -14.08 -0.55
CA ALA A 301 -12.92 -14.91 -0.22
C ALA A 301 -12.60 -16.41 -0.31
N LEU A 302 -11.89 -16.82 -1.35
CA LEU A 302 -11.44 -18.20 -1.52
C LEU A 302 -10.45 -18.64 -0.42
N ASN A 303 -9.50 -17.77 -0.04
CA ASN A 303 -8.59 -18.07 1.06
C ASN A 303 -9.29 -18.17 2.41
N TYR A 304 -10.33 -17.37 2.64
CA TYR A 304 -11.15 -17.43 3.85
C TYR A 304 -11.94 -18.73 3.93
N THR A 305 -12.64 -19.11 2.87
CA THR A 305 -13.44 -20.34 2.82
C THR A 305 -12.59 -21.61 2.87
N ALA A 306 -11.32 -21.54 2.48
CA ALA A 306 -10.35 -22.65 2.55
C ALA A 306 -9.92 -23.02 3.98
N GLY A 307 -10.42 -22.33 5.02
CA GLY A 307 -10.18 -22.67 6.42
C GLY A 307 -8.75 -22.45 6.91
N TYR A 308 -8.05 -21.47 6.33
CA TYR A 308 -6.70 -21.03 6.76
C TYR A 308 -5.58 -22.07 6.67
N LYS A 309 -5.80 -23.20 5.99
CA LYS A 309 -4.78 -24.24 5.78
C LYS A 309 -3.64 -23.71 4.92
N THR A 310 -2.42 -23.74 5.44
CA THR A 310 -1.22 -23.21 4.77
C THR A 310 -1.05 -23.74 3.34
N SER A 311 -1.27 -25.04 3.12
CA SER A 311 -1.13 -25.65 1.78
C SER A 311 -2.13 -25.09 0.76
N VAL A 312 -3.37 -24.82 1.19
CA VAL A 312 -4.42 -24.29 0.31
C VAL A 312 -4.15 -22.82 -0.01
N ILE A 313 -3.73 -22.05 0.99
CA ILE A 313 -3.37 -20.63 0.79
C ILE A 313 -2.18 -20.51 -0.17
N LEU A 314 -1.15 -21.36 -0.01
CA LEU A 314 -0.02 -21.40 -0.92
C LEU A 314 -0.44 -21.76 -2.35
N PHE A 315 -1.35 -22.70 -2.52
CA PHE A 315 -1.92 -23.03 -3.83
C PHE A 315 -2.59 -21.80 -4.46
N PHE A 316 -3.44 -21.08 -3.74
CA PHE A 316 -4.07 -19.85 -4.25
C PHE A 316 -3.08 -18.73 -4.52
N LEU A 317 -2.04 -18.57 -3.71
CA LEU A 317 -0.96 -17.61 -4.00
C LEU A 317 -0.22 -17.95 -5.30
N LEU A 318 0.11 -19.22 -5.53
CA LEU A 318 0.72 -19.67 -6.78
C LEU A 318 -0.23 -19.47 -7.97
N LEU A 319 -1.53 -19.73 -7.79
CA LEU A 319 -2.54 -19.48 -8.80
C LEU A 319 -2.64 -17.98 -9.15
N ASN A 320 -2.59 -17.10 -8.16
CA ASN A 320 -2.58 -15.66 -8.37
C ASN A 320 -1.36 -15.22 -9.20
N ILE A 321 -0.18 -15.75 -8.89
CA ILE A 321 1.05 -15.49 -9.65
C ILE A 321 0.89 -15.98 -11.09
N PHE A 322 0.38 -17.18 -11.29
CA PHE A 322 0.17 -17.75 -12.61
C PHE A 322 -0.79 -16.93 -13.47
N VAL A 323 -1.94 -16.57 -12.90
CA VAL A 323 -2.93 -15.70 -13.56
C VAL A 323 -2.33 -14.35 -13.91
N TYR A 324 -1.58 -13.74 -12.98
CA TYR A 324 -0.88 -12.48 -13.24
C TYR A 324 0.08 -12.59 -14.44
N LEU A 325 0.92 -13.63 -14.49
CA LEU A 325 1.90 -13.83 -15.56
C LEU A 325 1.24 -14.03 -16.93
N ILE A 326 0.14 -14.80 -16.98
CA ILE A 326 -0.64 -14.98 -18.22
C ILE A 326 -1.22 -13.67 -18.70
N LEU A 327 -1.90 -12.93 -17.79
CA LEU A 327 -2.49 -11.63 -18.12
C LEU A 327 -1.43 -10.64 -18.58
N TYR A 328 -0.30 -10.57 -17.86
CA TYR A 328 0.82 -9.71 -18.21
C TYR A 328 1.33 -9.99 -19.63
N LYS A 329 1.62 -11.27 -19.94
CA LYS A 329 2.11 -11.70 -21.27
C LYS A 329 1.10 -11.39 -22.38
N LYS A 330 -0.20 -11.68 -22.14
CA LYS A 330 -1.28 -11.46 -23.12
C LYS A 330 -1.50 -9.96 -23.40
N LEU A 331 -1.51 -9.15 -22.35
CA LEU A 331 -1.75 -7.70 -22.47
C LEU A 331 -0.54 -6.97 -23.06
N THR A 332 0.68 -7.35 -22.69
CA THR A 332 1.90 -6.76 -23.29
C THR A 332 1.90 -6.94 -24.81
N LYS A 333 1.53 -8.14 -25.33
CA LYS A 333 1.43 -8.38 -26.78
C LYS A 333 0.33 -7.55 -27.47
N ARG A 334 -0.70 -7.10 -26.73
CA ARG A 334 -1.82 -6.31 -27.32
C ARG A 334 -1.59 -4.80 -27.24
N VAL A 335 -0.77 -4.37 -26.31
CA VAL A 335 -0.54 -2.93 -26.06
C VAL A 335 0.72 -2.43 -26.76
N PHE A 336 1.75 -3.26 -26.79
CA PHE A 336 3.04 -3.00 -27.44
C PHE A 336 3.25 -3.93 -28.63
#